data_a1286ea9aafcdb283f05635ae32963b9
#
_entry.id   a1286ea9aafcdb283f05635ae32963b9
#
_cell.length_a   1.000
_cell.length_b   1.000
_cell.length_c   1.000
_cell.angle_alpha   90.00
_cell.angle_beta   90.00
_cell.angle_gamma   90.00
#
_symmetry.space_group_name_H-M   'P 1'
#
loop_
_entity.id
_entity.type
_entity.pdbx_description
1 polymer ?
#
loop_
_entity_poly.entity_id
_entity_poly.type
_entity_poly.pdbx_seq_one_letter_code
_entity_poly.pdbx_strand_id
1 'polypeptide(L)'
;MTRVKKVYRGPTANRYPMTKRSIGPRTLLYPHPVLIIGTYDVSGRPNAMAAAWGGICSSRPPAVAISVQKARQTYENLVEQREFTISIPPVDYVREADYFGIVSGHDTDKFAATGLTPVKGDRVNAPYVGEFPVVLECRLLQTVEIGVHTQFIGEILDVKVDESVIGPDGKPDIGKIRSFAYDSMRQEYYGFAGVVAKAFSAGKEVKR
;
A
#
# COMPACT_ATOMS: atom_id res chain seq x y z
N MET A 1 -37.23 -4.90 -1.34
CA MET A 1 -36.44 -3.94 -0.52
C MET A 1 -35.75 -2.96 -1.47
N THR A 2 -36.26 -1.75 -1.55
CA THR A 2 -35.81 -0.72 -2.50
C THR A 2 -34.51 -0.09 -1.98
N ARG A 3 -33.41 -0.32 -2.68
CA ARG A 3 -32.10 0.28 -2.37
C ARG A 3 -32.19 1.79 -2.58
N VAL A 4 -32.24 2.57 -1.49
CA VAL A 4 -32.11 4.02 -1.54
C VAL A 4 -30.72 4.34 -2.09
N LYS A 5 -30.64 4.79 -3.35
CA LYS A 5 -29.41 5.40 -3.92
C LYS A 5 -29.12 6.66 -3.14
N LYS A 6 -28.11 6.63 -2.27
CA LYS A 6 -27.56 7.84 -1.66
C LYS A 6 -26.93 8.66 -2.78
N VAL A 7 -27.68 9.59 -3.35
CA VAL A 7 -27.15 10.56 -4.32
C VAL A 7 -26.24 11.52 -3.54
N TYR A 8 -24.96 11.51 -3.84
CA TYR A 8 -24.04 12.53 -3.35
C TYR A 8 -24.51 13.89 -3.88
N ARG A 9 -25.14 14.68 -3.02
CA ARG A 9 -25.39 16.09 -3.29
C ARG A 9 -24.10 16.81 -2.94
N GLY A 10 -23.41 17.35 -3.93
CA GLY A 10 -22.26 18.21 -3.72
C GLY A 10 -22.58 19.33 -2.72
N PRO A 11 -21.58 19.91 -2.07
CA PRO A 11 -21.81 20.95 -1.08
C PRO A 11 -22.56 22.12 -1.72
N THR A 12 -23.76 22.43 -1.21
CA THR A 12 -24.57 23.58 -1.61
C THR A 12 -23.99 24.91 -1.11
N ALA A 13 -22.93 24.85 -0.28
CA ALA A 13 -22.13 25.99 0.18
C ALA A 13 -20.68 25.53 0.29
N ASN A 14 -19.74 26.45 0.08
CA ASN A 14 -18.33 26.21 0.26
C ASN A 14 -18.06 25.78 1.72
N ARG A 15 -17.93 24.47 1.99
CA ARG A 15 -17.70 23.94 3.34
C ARG A 15 -16.35 24.36 3.92
N TYR A 16 -15.45 24.82 3.06
CA TYR A 16 -14.11 25.22 3.48
C TYR A 16 -13.91 26.70 3.18
N PRO A 17 -13.52 27.52 4.18
CA PRO A 17 -13.09 28.88 3.90
C PRO A 17 -11.98 28.86 2.85
N MET A 18 -12.00 29.78 1.88
CA MET A 18 -10.99 29.85 0.81
C MET A 18 -9.62 30.37 1.32
N THR A 19 -9.45 30.48 2.62
CA THR A 19 -8.20 30.86 3.28
C THR A 19 -7.29 29.63 3.47
N LYS A 20 -6.08 29.71 2.96
CA LYS A 20 -5.04 28.70 3.13
C LYS A 20 -3.90 29.28 3.95
N ARG A 21 -3.45 28.52 4.95
CA ARG A 21 -2.25 28.83 5.73
C ARG A 21 -1.08 28.02 5.21
N SER A 22 0.07 28.67 4.98
CA SER A 22 1.32 27.94 4.71
C SER A 22 1.79 27.22 5.97
N ILE A 23 2.21 25.95 5.81
CA ILE A 23 2.84 25.13 6.85
C ILE A 23 4.28 24.74 6.48
N GLY A 24 4.84 25.38 5.45
CA GLY A 24 6.16 25.09 4.90
C GLY A 24 6.22 23.74 4.15
N PRO A 25 7.42 23.33 3.72
CA PRO A 25 7.61 22.05 3.04
C PRO A 25 7.34 20.89 4.00
N ARG A 26 6.45 19.99 3.62
CA ARG A 26 6.06 18.79 4.37
C ARG A 26 5.78 17.64 3.43
N THR A 27 5.94 16.42 3.90
CA THR A 27 5.60 15.20 3.17
C THR A 27 4.10 14.88 3.28
N LEU A 28 3.26 15.87 2.96
CA LEU A 28 1.80 15.81 3.10
C LEU A 28 1.16 15.51 1.76
N LEU A 29 0.89 14.24 1.50
CA LEU A 29 0.18 13.75 0.33
C LEU A 29 -0.82 12.67 0.76
N TYR A 30 -2.02 13.07 1.16
CA TYR A 30 -3.04 12.13 1.63
C TYR A 30 -3.94 11.59 0.50
N PRO A 31 -4.47 10.38 0.71
CA PRO A 31 -4.12 9.38 1.74
C PRO A 31 -2.82 8.64 1.40
N HIS A 32 -1.96 8.37 2.39
CA HIS A 32 -0.83 7.46 2.18
C HIS A 32 -1.32 6.00 2.25
N PRO A 33 -0.94 5.14 1.32
CA PRO A 33 -1.21 3.71 1.44
C PRO A 33 -0.41 3.11 2.61
N VAL A 34 -0.87 1.98 3.13
CA VAL A 34 -0.06 1.10 3.96
C VAL A 34 0.31 -0.12 3.13
N LEU A 35 1.60 -0.28 2.86
CA LEU A 35 2.16 -1.33 2.02
C LEU A 35 3.11 -2.18 2.87
N ILE A 36 2.96 -3.50 2.84
CA ILE A 36 3.90 -4.40 3.52
C ILE A 36 4.82 -5.01 2.47
N ILE A 37 6.08 -4.59 2.52
CA ILE A 37 7.12 -5.00 1.58
C ILE A 37 7.78 -6.27 2.11
N GLY A 38 7.64 -7.37 1.38
CA GLY A 38 8.25 -8.65 1.69
C GLY A 38 9.54 -8.85 0.89
N THR A 39 10.60 -9.27 1.56
CA THR A 39 11.92 -9.58 0.96
C THR A 39 12.58 -10.73 1.69
N TYR A 40 13.40 -11.53 0.99
CA TYR A 40 14.36 -12.42 1.64
C TYR A 40 15.71 -11.72 1.82
N ASP A 41 16.41 -12.04 2.91
CA ASP A 41 17.84 -11.72 3.00
C ASP A 41 18.70 -12.76 2.23
N VAL A 42 20.01 -12.53 2.20
CA VAL A 42 20.95 -13.44 1.51
C VAL A 42 20.97 -14.86 2.06
N SER A 43 20.52 -15.07 3.30
CA SER A 43 20.40 -16.38 3.92
C SER A 43 19.04 -17.05 3.66
N GLY A 44 18.14 -16.38 2.96
CA GLY A 44 16.77 -16.85 2.70
C GLY A 44 15.80 -16.62 3.87
N ARG A 45 16.16 -15.81 4.87
CA ARG A 45 15.29 -15.46 5.98
C ARG A 45 14.25 -14.42 5.52
N PRO A 46 12.94 -14.66 5.77
CA PRO A 46 11.89 -13.73 5.39
C PRO A 46 11.91 -12.47 6.27
N ASN A 47 11.69 -11.31 5.64
CA ASN A 47 11.50 -10.05 6.32
C ASN A 47 10.31 -9.30 5.72
N ALA A 48 9.60 -8.55 6.55
CA ALA A 48 8.51 -7.67 6.17
C ALA A 48 8.73 -6.25 6.73
N MET A 49 8.39 -5.22 5.94
CA MET A 49 8.51 -3.81 6.35
C MET A 49 7.27 -3.03 5.92
N ALA A 50 6.67 -2.26 6.83
CA ALA A 50 5.64 -1.30 6.45
C ALA A 50 6.26 -0.09 5.74
N ALA A 51 5.67 0.27 4.60
CA ALA A 51 6.00 1.47 3.83
C ALA A 51 4.72 2.26 3.52
N ALA A 52 4.79 3.58 3.63
CA ALA A 52 3.69 4.48 3.26
C ALA A 52 4.00 5.29 1.99
N TRP A 53 5.26 5.33 1.57
CA TRP A 53 5.69 6.10 0.41
C TRP A 53 5.89 5.19 -0.79
N GLY A 54 4.76 4.93 -1.48
CA GLY A 54 4.71 4.10 -2.66
C GLY A 54 3.42 4.26 -3.43
N GLY A 55 3.43 3.80 -4.67
CA GLY A 55 2.27 3.85 -5.55
C GLY A 55 2.59 3.39 -6.97
N ILE A 56 1.53 3.15 -7.75
CA ILE A 56 1.66 2.81 -9.17
C ILE A 56 2.32 3.96 -9.93
N CYS A 57 3.39 3.67 -10.68
CA CYS A 57 4.13 4.67 -11.46
C CYS A 57 4.08 4.45 -12.98
N SER A 58 3.64 3.26 -13.44
CA SER A 58 3.43 2.97 -14.86
C SER A 58 2.31 1.96 -15.05
N SER A 59 1.60 2.07 -16.18
CA SER A 59 0.58 1.11 -16.60
C SER A 59 1.09 0.13 -17.67
N ARG A 60 2.18 0.47 -18.38
CA ARG A 60 2.77 -0.37 -19.45
C ARG A 60 4.29 -0.12 -19.53
N PRO A 61 5.11 -1.06 -19.03
CA PRO A 61 4.71 -2.19 -18.18
C PRO A 61 4.06 -1.73 -16.88
N PRO A 62 3.21 -2.56 -16.24
CA PRO A 62 2.67 -2.23 -14.93
C PRO A 62 3.82 -2.16 -13.93
N ALA A 63 3.97 -1.01 -13.24
CA ALA A 63 5.07 -0.81 -12.32
C ALA A 63 4.64 0.00 -11.08
N VAL A 64 5.29 -0.30 -9.98
CA VAL A 64 5.10 0.34 -8.68
C VAL A 64 6.42 0.90 -8.17
N ALA A 65 6.38 2.09 -7.56
CA ALA A 65 7.52 2.68 -6.86
C ALA A 65 7.32 2.59 -5.35
N ILE A 66 8.39 2.30 -4.61
CA ILE A 66 8.46 2.37 -3.15
C ILE A 66 9.73 3.11 -2.74
N SER A 67 9.65 3.95 -1.71
CA SER A 67 10.81 4.69 -1.19
C SER A 67 11.23 4.12 0.16
N VAL A 68 12.48 3.65 0.25
CA VAL A 68 13.03 2.95 1.42
C VAL A 68 14.29 3.67 1.91
N GLN A 69 14.41 3.84 3.23
CA GLN A 69 15.61 4.40 3.85
C GLN A 69 16.73 3.35 3.88
N LYS A 70 17.97 3.79 3.67
CA LYS A 70 19.16 2.91 3.65
C LYS A 70 19.39 2.12 4.94
N ALA A 71 18.93 2.64 6.08
CA ALA A 71 19.06 1.98 7.38
C ALA A 71 18.08 0.79 7.59
N ARG A 72 17.22 0.50 6.63
CA ARG A 72 16.27 -0.62 6.74
C ARG A 72 16.87 -1.89 6.13
N GLN A 73 16.71 -3.02 6.80
CA GLN A 73 17.12 -4.34 6.25
C GLN A 73 16.49 -4.59 4.87
N THR A 74 15.26 -4.17 4.67
CA THR A 74 14.57 -4.25 3.36
C THR A 74 15.34 -3.54 2.25
N TYR A 75 16.07 -2.45 2.55
CA TYR A 75 16.93 -1.77 1.58
C TYR A 75 18.05 -2.70 1.09
N GLU A 76 18.78 -3.31 2.02
CA GLU A 76 19.86 -4.24 1.71
C GLU A 76 19.35 -5.43 0.88
N ASN A 77 18.23 -6.01 1.32
CA ASN A 77 17.59 -7.12 0.62
C ASN A 77 17.18 -6.73 -0.81
N LEU A 78 16.61 -5.54 -1.02
CA LEU A 78 16.21 -5.04 -2.34
C LEU A 78 17.41 -4.82 -3.27
N VAL A 79 18.51 -4.33 -2.75
CA VAL A 79 19.75 -4.14 -3.52
C VAL A 79 20.31 -5.49 -3.98
N GLU A 80 20.34 -6.48 -3.09
CA GLU A 80 20.91 -7.80 -3.34
C GLU A 80 19.99 -8.70 -4.17
N GLN A 81 18.73 -8.88 -3.73
CA GLN A 81 17.81 -9.85 -4.33
C GLN A 81 17.08 -9.30 -5.55
N ARG A 82 16.89 -7.99 -5.64
CA ARG A 82 16.19 -7.29 -6.73
C ARG A 82 14.75 -7.77 -6.99
N GLU A 83 14.17 -8.46 -6.02
CA GLU A 83 12.80 -9.00 -6.04
C GLU A 83 12.12 -8.72 -4.71
N PHE A 84 10.83 -8.45 -4.77
CA PHE A 84 10.03 -8.14 -3.58
C PHE A 84 8.55 -8.40 -3.82
N THR A 85 7.82 -8.47 -2.74
CA THR A 85 6.35 -8.46 -2.77
C THR A 85 5.81 -7.20 -2.10
N ILE A 86 4.57 -6.86 -2.42
CA ILE A 86 3.78 -5.87 -1.70
C ILE A 86 2.47 -6.52 -1.28
N SER A 87 2.26 -6.70 0.01
CA SER A 87 1.00 -7.17 0.56
C SER A 87 0.18 -6.00 1.11
N ILE A 88 -1.13 -5.99 0.85
CA ILE A 88 -2.05 -4.94 1.30
C ILE A 88 -2.77 -5.42 2.56
N PRO A 89 -2.48 -4.85 3.75
CA PRO A 89 -3.08 -5.29 5.00
C PRO A 89 -4.53 -4.82 5.14
N PRO A 90 -5.46 -5.69 5.60
CA PRO A 90 -6.78 -5.28 6.03
C PRO A 90 -6.74 -4.69 7.46
N VAL A 91 -7.76 -3.90 7.83
CA VAL A 91 -7.84 -3.20 9.14
C VAL A 91 -7.73 -4.14 10.34
N ASP A 92 -8.09 -5.42 10.17
CA ASP A 92 -8.03 -6.41 11.24
C ASP A 92 -6.59 -6.72 11.68
N TYR A 93 -5.60 -6.41 10.83
CA TYR A 93 -4.16 -6.59 11.07
C TYR A 93 -3.40 -5.27 11.22
N VAL A 94 -4.07 -4.20 11.65
CA VAL A 94 -3.43 -2.88 11.80
C VAL A 94 -2.25 -2.92 12.79
N ARG A 95 -2.32 -3.75 13.84
CA ARG A 95 -1.25 -3.88 14.85
C ARG A 95 0.00 -4.53 14.27
N GLU A 96 -0.18 -5.62 13.54
CA GLU A 96 0.92 -6.36 12.89
C GLU A 96 1.55 -5.51 11.77
N ALA A 97 0.73 -4.79 11.00
CA ALA A 97 1.20 -3.86 9.99
C ALA A 97 2.03 -2.70 10.60
N ASP A 98 1.58 -2.12 11.71
CA ASP A 98 2.32 -1.10 12.45
C ASP A 98 3.63 -1.68 13.02
N TYR A 99 3.58 -2.88 13.61
CA TYR A 99 4.76 -3.59 14.13
C TYR A 99 5.83 -3.78 13.06
N PHE A 100 5.47 -4.13 11.83
CA PHE A 100 6.38 -4.22 10.70
C PHE A 100 7.08 -2.89 10.35
N GLY A 101 6.47 -1.76 10.74
CA GLY A 101 7.02 -0.41 10.55
C GLY A 101 7.98 0.05 11.63
N ILE A 102 7.70 -0.30 12.90
CA ILE A 102 8.43 0.23 14.08
C ILE A 102 9.63 -0.63 14.49
N VAL A 103 9.63 -1.93 14.15
CA VAL A 103 10.70 -2.86 14.54
C VAL A 103 11.68 -3.07 13.38
N SER A 104 12.98 -3.20 13.71
CA SER A 104 14.03 -3.53 12.73
C SER A 104 14.06 -5.04 12.45
N GLY A 105 14.15 -5.40 11.17
CA GLY A 105 14.38 -6.79 10.75
C GLY A 105 15.80 -7.29 11.03
N HIS A 106 16.76 -6.38 11.29
CA HIS A 106 18.10 -6.77 11.72
C HIS A 106 18.09 -7.43 13.11
N ASP A 107 17.17 -6.99 13.97
CA ASP A 107 17.15 -7.37 15.38
C ASP A 107 16.10 -8.43 15.71
N THR A 108 15.07 -8.58 14.85
CA THR A 108 13.88 -9.36 15.18
C THR A 108 13.34 -10.13 13.97
N ASP A 109 13.00 -11.38 14.18
CA ASP A 109 12.13 -12.14 13.28
C ASP A 109 10.70 -11.64 13.43
N LYS A 110 10.29 -10.79 12.50
CA LYS A 110 8.99 -10.11 12.57
C LYS A 110 7.82 -11.05 12.28
N PHE A 111 8.01 -12.06 11.43
CA PHE A 111 6.98 -13.06 11.17
C PHE A 111 6.73 -13.92 12.40
N ALA A 112 7.80 -14.41 13.04
CA ALA A 112 7.66 -15.15 14.29
C ALA A 112 7.01 -14.31 15.40
N ALA A 113 7.38 -13.02 15.51
CA ALA A 113 6.84 -12.12 16.54
C ALA A 113 5.34 -11.80 16.34
N THR A 114 4.87 -11.71 15.09
CA THR A 114 3.46 -11.40 14.78
C THR A 114 2.59 -12.65 14.63
N GLY A 115 3.18 -13.83 14.47
CA GLY A 115 2.48 -15.07 14.16
C GLY A 115 1.93 -15.13 12.72
N LEU A 116 2.29 -14.17 11.87
CA LEU A 116 1.89 -14.16 10.47
C LEU A 116 2.76 -15.11 9.64
N THR A 117 2.17 -15.63 8.55
CA THR A 117 2.78 -16.67 7.72
C THR A 117 3.54 -16.07 6.53
N PRO A 118 4.88 -16.21 6.45
CA PRO A 118 5.60 -15.89 5.24
C PRO A 118 5.37 -16.97 4.18
N VAL A 119 4.76 -16.59 3.06
CA VAL A 119 4.52 -17.48 1.91
C VAL A 119 5.43 -17.05 0.76
N LYS A 120 6.13 -18.00 0.15
CA LYS A 120 7.02 -17.71 -1.00
C LYS A 120 6.19 -17.32 -2.23
N GLY A 121 6.62 -16.27 -2.93
CA GLY A 121 6.06 -15.88 -4.22
C GLY A 121 6.28 -16.96 -5.31
N ASP A 122 5.37 -16.99 -6.29
CA ASP A 122 5.47 -17.91 -7.43
C ASP A 122 6.33 -17.33 -8.57
N ARG A 123 6.31 -16.00 -8.73
CA ARG A 123 7.00 -15.28 -9.81
C ARG A 123 8.32 -14.66 -9.35
N VAL A 124 8.51 -14.50 -8.03
CA VAL A 124 9.67 -13.85 -7.44
C VAL A 124 10.19 -14.64 -6.25
N ASN A 125 11.49 -14.55 -5.99
CA ASN A 125 12.08 -15.09 -4.79
C ASN A 125 11.95 -14.10 -3.63
N ALA A 126 10.70 -13.82 -3.23
CA ALA A 126 10.38 -12.95 -2.11
C ALA A 126 9.16 -13.48 -1.36
N PRO A 127 9.06 -13.29 -0.02
CA PRO A 127 7.93 -13.73 0.77
C PRO A 127 6.80 -12.70 0.71
N TYR A 128 5.56 -13.15 0.79
CA TYR A 128 4.41 -12.30 1.08
C TYR A 128 3.73 -12.74 2.39
N VAL A 129 2.85 -11.89 2.92
CA VAL A 129 2.06 -12.21 4.12
C VAL A 129 0.83 -12.99 3.70
N GLY A 130 0.73 -14.25 4.10
CA GLY A 130 -0.31 -15.20 3.66
C GLY A 130 -1.72 -14.77 4.06
N GLU A 131 -1.88 -14.07 5.17
CA GLU A 131 -3.17 -13.61 5.70
C GLU A 131 -3.70 -12.34 4.99
N PHE A 132 -2.91 -11.69 4.15
CA PHE A 132 -3.32 -10.43 3.51
C PHE A 132 -3.92 -10.68 2.12
N PRO A 133 -5.11 -10.13 1.85
CA PRO A 133 -5.94 -10.56 0.72
C PRO A 133 -5.46 -10.10 -0.65
N VAL A 134 -4.49 -9.19 -0.72
CA VAL A 134 -3.94 -8.70 -2.01
C VAL A 134 -2.43 -8.65 -1.93
N VAL A 135 -1.78 -9.25 -2.93
CA VAL A 135 -0.31 -9.33 -3.04
C VAL A 135 0.12 -8.99 -4.45
N LEU A 136 1.13 -8.12 -4.57
CA LEU A 136 1.83 -7.85 -5.81
C LEU A 136 3.20 -8.53 -5.77
N GLU A 137 3.58 -9.26 -6.79
CA GLU A 137 4.92 -9.83 -6.98
C GLU A 137 5.70 -8.96 -7.94
N CYS A 138 6.84 -8.45 -7.49
CA CYS A 138 7.57 -7.38 -8.19
C CYS A 138 9.04 -7.72 -8.42
N ARG A 139 9.54 -7.38 -9.61
CA ARG A 139 10.97 -7.44 -9.95
C ARG A 139 11.52 -6.03 -10.15
N LEU A 140 12.65 -5.72 -9.53
CA LEU A 140 13.27 -4.41 -9.60
C LEU A 140 13.71 -4.05 -11.02
N LEU A 141 13.22 -2.92 -11.53
CA LEU A 141 13.63 -2.32 -12.80
C LEU A 141 14.74 -1.29 -12.62
N GLN A 142 14.52 -0.34 -11.70
CA GLN A 142 15.35 0.84 -11.55
C GLN A 142 15.36 1.32 -10.09
N THR A 143 16.45 2.00 -9.72
CA THR A 143 16.58 2.74 -8.46
C THR A 143 16.88 4.19 -8.71
N VAL A 144 16.38 5.09 -7.84
CA VAL A 144 16.66 6.52 -7.86
C VAL A 144 17.01 6.98 -6.44
N GLU A 145 18.20 7.53 -6.26
CA GLU A 145 18.66 8.08 -4.98
C GLU A 145 18.04 9.46 -4.75
N ILE A 146 17.34 9.63 -3.64
CA ILE A 146 16.70 10.91 -3.27
C ILE A 146 16.91 11.17 -1.78
N GLY A 147 17.92 11.98 -1.46
CA GLY A 147 18.23 12.35 -0.07
C GLY A 147 18.47 11.12 0.80
N VAL A 148 17.65 10.96 1.87
CA VAL A 148 17.76 9.82 2.81
C VAL A 148 17.07 8.56 2.34
N HIS A 149 16.37 8.61 1.21
CA HIS A 149 15.65 7.49 0.62
C HIS A 149 16.22 7.09 -0.74
N THR A 150 16.11 5.82 -1.05
CA THR A 150 16.21 5.30 -2.40
C THR A 150 14.82 4.89 -2.85
N GLN A 151 14.37 5.37 -3.99
CA GLN A 151 13.16 4.92 -4.65
C GLN A 151 13.50 3.68 -5.48
N PHE A 152 12.79 2.58 -5.21
CA PHE A 152 12.86 1.33 -5.95
C PHE A 152 11.63 1.24 -6.86
N ILE A 153 11.85 1.11 -8.15
CA ILE A 153 10.79 0.95 -9.16
C ILE A 153 10.78 -0.51 -9.59
N GLY A 154 9.71 -1.22 -9.31
CA GLY A 154 9.53 -2.63 -9.65
C GLY A 154 8.44 -2.84 -10.70
N GLU A 155 8.70 -3.71 -11.67
CA GLU A 155 7.69 -4.27 -12.57
C GLU A 155 6.80 -5.21 -11.77
N ILE A 156 5.50 -5.07 -11.89
CA ILE A 156 4.51 -5.97 -11.31
C ILE A 156 4.36 -7.17 -12.25
N LEU A 157 4.86 -8.33 -11.83
CA LEU A 157 4.81 -9.57 -12.60
C LEU A 157 3.51 -10.35 -12.40
N ASP A 158 2.90 -10.20 -11.22
CA ASP A 158 1.62 -10.83 -10.87
C ASP A 158 0.93 -10.07 -9.75
N VAL A 159 -0.40 -10.20 -9.70
CA VAL A 159 -1.23 -9.72 -8.60
C VAL A 159 -2.13 -10.85 -8.14
N LYS A 160 -1.90 -11.34 -6.92
CA LYS A 160 -2.76 -12.35 -6.27
C LYS A 160 -3.83 -11.65 -5.45
N VAL A 161 -5.03 -12.17 -5.53
CA VAL A 161 -6.18 -11.66 -4.80
C VAL A 161 -6.93 -12.84 -4.19
N ASP A 162 -7.24 -12.76 -2.90
CA ASP A 162 -8.07 -13.75 -2.23
C ASP A 162 -9.49 -13.76 -2.81
N GLU A 163 -10.04 -14.93 -3.08
CA GLU A 163 -11.38 -15.08 -3.64
C GLU A 163 -12.47 -14.45 -2.76
N SER A 164 -12.28 -14.43 -1.44
CA SER A 164 -13.21 -13.84 -0.49
C SER A 164 -13.44 -12.34 -0.70
N VAL A 165 -12.46 -11.64 -1.29
CA VAL A 165 -12.55 -10.19 -1.57
C VAL A 165 -12.94 -9.88 -3.01
N ILE A 166 -13.21 -10.90 -3.84
CA ILE A 166 -13.75 -10.69 -5.18
C ILE A 166 -15.23 -10.29 -5.09
N GLY A 167 -15.59 -9.25 -5.81
CA GLY A 167 -16.96 -8.77 -5.93
C GLY A 167 -17.80 -9.59 -6.91
N PRO A 168 -19.12 -9.39 -6.96
CA PRO A 168 -20.03 -10.12 -7.84
C PRO A 168 -19.78 -9.86 -9.35
N ASP A 169 -19.00 -8.85 -9.68
CA ASP A 169 -18.56 -8.49 -11.03
C ASP A 169 -17.20 -9.13 -11.41
N GLY A 170 -16.68 -10.03 -10.55
CA GLY A 170 -15.41 -10.72 -10.77
C GLY A 170 -14.17 -9.84 -10.50
N LYS A 171 -14.33 -8.68 -9.88
CA LYS A 171 -13.23 -7.77 -9.59
C LYS A 171 -12.96 -7.64 -8.09
N PRO A 172 -11.72 -7.35 -7.68
CA PRO A 172 -11.43 -7.03 -6.29
C PRO A 172 -12.29 -5.88 -5.78
N ASP A 173 -12.89 -6.05 -4.61
CA ASP A 173 -13.75 -5.06 -3.96
C ASP A 173 -13.01 -4.42 -2.78
N ILE A 174 -12.68 -3.14 -2.89
CA ILE A 174 -11.95 -2.41 -1.85
C ILE A 174 -12.70 -2.40 -0.51
N GLY A 175 -14.04 -2.46 -0.53
CA GLY A 175 -14.86 -2.56 0.66
C GLY A 175 -14.73 -3.90 1.37
N LYS A 176 -14.44 -4.98 0.63
CA LYS A 176 -14.16 -6.31 1.18
C LYS A 176 -12.70 -6.45 1.60
N ILE A 177 -11.75 -5.86 0.86
CA ILE A 177 -10.32 -5.82 1.20
C ILE A 177 -10.12 -5.10 2.55
N ARG A 178 -10.92 -4.07 2.82
CA ARG A 178 -10.87 -3.29 4.07
C ARG A 178 -9.49 -2.73 4.38
N SER A 179 -8.74 -2.34 3.33
CA SER A 179 -7.46 -1.67 3.50
C SER A 179 -7.62 -0.33 4.20
N PHE A 180 -6.53 0.23 4.71
CA PHE A 180 -6.52 1.48 5.45
C PHE A 180 -5.39 2.40 4.99
N ALA A 181 -5.49 3.67 5.35
CA ALA A 181 -4.53 4.70 5.00
C ALA A 181 -3.80 5.20 6.26
N TYR A 182 -2.60 5.73 6.06
CA TYR A 182 -1.78 6.33 7.10
C TYR A 182 -1.75 7.86 6.98
N ASP A 183 -1.97 8.55 8.10
CA ASP A 183 -1.73 9.99 8.26
C ASP A 183 -0.34 10.22 8.89
N SER A 184 0.61 10.66 8.08
CA SER A 184 2.00 10.89 8.52
C SER A 184 2.17 12.09 9.46
N MET A 185 1.21 13.03 9.48
CA MET A 185 1.28 14.21 10.35
C MET A 185 0.76 13.94 11.76
N ARG A 186 -0.29 13.09 11.86
CA ARG A 186 -0.90 12.71 13.14
C ARG A 186 -0.43 11.36 13.66
N GLN A 187 0.22 10.57 12.79
CA GLN A 187 0.61 9.20 13.09
C GLN A 187 -0.61 8.31 13.43
N GLU A 188 -1.64 8.43 12.62
CA GLU A 188 -2.93 7.73 12.79
C GLU A 188 -3.28 6.91 11.54
N TYR A 189 -4.09 5.88 11.71
CA TYR A 189 -4.61 5.05 10.63
C TYR A 189 -6.10 5.32 10.40
N TYR A 190 -6.53 5.37 9.12
CA TYR A 190 -7.90 5.67 8.70
C TYR A 190 -8.43 4.59 7.77
N GLY A 191 -9.63 4.07 8.08
CA GLY A 191 -10.37 3.17 7.18
C GLY A 191 -11.18 3.94 6.13
N PHE A 192 -11.60 3.26 5.07
CA PHE A 192 -12.44 3.84 4.02
C PHE A 192 -13.92 3.68 4.32
N ALA A 193 -14.69 4.76 4.17
CA ALA A 193 -16.13 4.80 4.50
C ALA A 193 -17.06 4.25 3.40
N GLY A 194 -16.55 3.93 2.21
CA GLY A 194 -17.31 3.40 1.09
C GLY A 194 -17.30 4.26 -0.18
N VAL A 195 -18.09 3.84 -1.16
CA VAL A 195 -18.16 4.50 -2.47
C VAL A 195 -18.81 5.86 -2.37
N VAL A 196 -18.13 6.91 -2.82
CA VAL A 196 -18.66 8.28 -2.89
C VAL A 196 -19.29 8.62 -4.25
N ALA A 197 -18.71 8.14 -5.35
CA ALA A 197 -19.20 8.36 -6.70
C ALA A 197 -18.62 7.34 -7.69
N LYS A 198 -19.23 7.23 -8.87
CA LYS A 198 -18.72 6.43 -9.97
C LYS A 198 -17.73 7.27 -10.80
N ALA A 199 -16.48 6.82 -10.89
CA ALA A 199 -15.45 7.45 -11.73
C ALA A 199 -15.88 7.46 -13.21
N PHE A 200 -15.38 8.43 -13.96
CA PHE A 200 -15.70 8.68 -15.38
C PHE A 200 -17.19 8.95 -15.67
N SER A 201 -18.01 9.07 -14.62
CA SER A 201 -19.44 9.35 -14.70
C SER A 201 -19.80 10.61 -13.93
N ALA A 202 -19.36 10.74 -12.69
CA ALA A 202 -19.68 11.88 -11.82
C ALA A 202 -19.32 13.25 -12.43
N GLY A 203 -18.16 13.33 -13.10
CA GLY A 203 -17.71 14.56 -13.77
C GLY A 203 -18.56 15.00 -14.97
N LYS A 204 -19.37 14.11 -15.55
CA LYS A 204 -20.25 14.44 -16.70
C LYS A 204 -21.42 15.34 -16.30
N GLU A 205 -21.72 15.42 -15.00
CA GLU A 205 -22.78 16.26 -14.46
C GLU A 205 -22.34 17.74 -14.30
N VAL A 206 -21.01 18.02 -14.45
CA VAL A 206 -20.50 19.41 -14.44
C VAL A 206 -20.86 20.05 -15.77
N LYS A 207 -21.91 20.85 -15.76
CA LYS A 207 -22.34 21.68 -16.89
C LYS A 207 -21.37 22.84 -17.04
N ARG A 208 -20.94 23.10 -18.27
CA ARG A 208 -20.21 24.32 -18.63
C ARG A 208 -21.17 25.50 -18.71
#